data_89a0e04e50c6c8bd1823e56eacaafb52
#
_entry.id   89a0e04e50c6c8bd1823e56eacaafb52
#
_cell.length_a   1.000
_cell.length_b   1.000
_cell.length_c   1.000
_cell.angle_alpha   90.00
_cell.angle_beta   90.00
_cell.angle_gamma   90.00
#
_symmetry.space_group_name_H-M   'P 1'
#
loop_
_entity.id
_entity.type
_entity.pdbx_description
1 polymer ?
#
loop_
_entity_poly.entity_id
_entity_poly.type
_entity_poly.pdbx_seq_one_letter_code
_entity_poly.pdbx_strand_id
1 'polypeptide(L)'
;MSNNPEFDDLKQALCEAIQDEYKACATYRLIIQKFGPIKPFVNIIEAEKRHIQALMPLFIRYNIPIPEDDWETRIIPPDSVQEACEQGVKAEIENGEMYQRLLKATSNYWDCTKCVLKFATCIPRKPFTRL
;
A
#
# COMPACT_ATOMS: atom_id res chain seq x y z
N MET A 1 -8.78 -28.74 11.23
CA MET A 1 -8.28 -27.40 10.92
C MET A 1 -6.89 -27.26 11.54
N SER A 2 -5.86 -27.24 10.74
CA SER A 2 -4.51 -26.97 11.24
C SER A 2 -4.36 -25.46 11.43
N ASN A 3 -4.33 -25.00 12.67
CA ASN A 3 -3.87 -23.66 12.99
C ASN A 3 -2.36 -23.63 12.74
N ASN A 4 -1.97 -23.11 11.57
CA ASN A 4 -0.57 -22.82 11.29
C ASN A 4 -0.32 -21.33 11.58
N PRO A 5 0.33 -20.98 12.71
CA PRO A 5 0.56 -19.58 13.06
C PRO A 5 1.35 -18.81 11.99
N GLU A 6 2.27 -19.47 11.30
CA GLU A 6 3.04 -18.85 10.23
C GLU A 6 2.16 -18.47 9.04
N PHE A 7 1.19 -19.30 8.70
CA PHE A 7 0.22 -19.02 7.65
C PHE A 7 -0.72 -17.87 8.04
N ASP A 8 -1.16 -17.84 9.30
CA ASP A 8 -1.99 -16.76 9.82
C ASP A 8 -1.23 -15.43 9.78
N ASP A 9 0.05 -15.42 10.12
CA ASP A 9 0.91 -14.24 10.02
C ASP A 9 1.06 -13.77 8.57
N LEU A 10 1.24 -14.69 7.63
CA LEU A 10 1.30 -14.36 6.19
C LEU A 10 -0.03 -13.75 5.71
N LYS A 11 -1.14 -14.39 6.04
CA LYS A 11 -2.47 -13.92 5.67
C LYS A 11 -2.72 -12.50 6.21
N GLN A 12 -2.42 -12.28 7.48
CA GLN A 12 -2.58 -10.98 8.11
C GLN A 12 -1.69 -9.92 7.46
N ALA A 13 -0.44 -10.27 7.16
CA ALA A 13 0.52 -9.38 6.51
C ALA A 13 0.05 -8.96 5.11
N LEU A 14 -0.41 -9.91 4.29
CA LEU A 14 -0.92 -9.63 2.95
C LEU A 14 -2.18 -8.78 2.99
N CYS A 15 -3.10 -9.06 3.90
CA CYS A 15 -4.32 -8.27 4.07
C CYS A 15 -4.00 -6.83 4.50
N GLU A 16 -3.08 -6.64 5.45
CA GLU A 16 -2.65 -5.32 5.88
C GLU A 16 -1.99 -4.54 4.74
N ALA A 17 -1.12 -5.18 3.97
CA ALA A 17 -0.44 -4.56 2.84
C ALA A 17 -1.43 -4.07 1.78
N ILE A 18 -2.35 -4.93 1.34
CA ILE A 18 -3.30 -4.56 0.28
C ILE A 18 -4.29 -3.50 0.75
N GLN A 19 -4.72 -3.53 2.02
CA GLN A 19 -5.58 -2.50 2.59
C GLN A 19 -4.90 -1.12 2.59
N ASP A 20 -3.61 -1.08 2.92
CA ASP A 20 -2.85 0.17 2.89
C ASP A 20 -2.71 0.73 1.47
N GLU A 21 -2.46 -0.13 0.49
CA GLU A 21 -2.41 0.26 -0.92
C GLU A 21 -3.77 0.74 -1.45
N TYR A 22 -4.86 0.08 -1.08
CA TYR A 22 -6.22 0.52 -1.41
C TYR A 22 -6.50 1.91 -0.84
N LYS A 23 -6.16 2.12 0.43
CA LYS A 23 -6.32 3.42 1.10
C LYS A 23 -5.53 4.52 0.38
N ALA A 24 -4.28 4.24 0.03
CA ALA A 24 -3.43 5.18 -0.69
C ALA A 24 -4.01 5.54 -2.06
N CYS A 25 -4.43 4.54 -2.84
CA CYS A 25 -5.08 4.76 -4.13
C CYS A 25 -6.34 5.63 -4.00
N ALA A 26 -7.22 5.31 -3.06
CA ALA A 26 -8.44 6.06 -2.81
C ALA A 26 -8.14 7.52 -2.42
N THR A 27 -7.16 7.72 -1.55
CA THR A 27 -6.73 9.05 -1.09
C THR A 27 -6.23 9.89 -2.28
N TYR A 28 -5.32 9.36 -3.07
CA TYR A 28 -4.74 10.09 -4.20
C TYR A 28 -5.77 10.34 -5.31
N ARG A 29 -6.69 9.40 -5.54
CA ARG A 29 -7.80 9.62 -6.49
C ARG A 29 -8.67 10.80 -6.08
N LEU A 30 -9.04 10.88 -4.80
CA LEU A 30 -9.86 11.98 -4.29
C LEU A 30 -9.12 13.32 -4.32
N ILE A 31 -7.81 13.32 -4.05
CA ILE A 31 -6.96 14.51 -4.19
C ILE A 31 -6.96 15.01 -5.64
N ILE A 32 -6.77 14.10 -6.60
CA ILE A 32 -6.79 14.44 -8.03
C ILE A 32 -8.17 14.95 -8.45
N GLN A 33 -9.25 14.36 -7.97
CA GLN A 33 -10.61 14.83 -8.26
C GLN A 33 -10.85 16.25 -7.72
N LYS A 34 -10.34 16.54 -6.52
CA LYS A 34 -10.57 17.83 -5.86
C LYS A 34 -9.68 18.96 -6.42
N PHE A 35 -8.40 18.68 -6.66
CA PHE A 35 -7.40 19.70 -7.01
C PHE A 35 -6.91 19.64 -8.45
N GLY A 36 -7.32 18.62 -9.21
CA GLY A 36 -6.86 18.39 -10.57
C GLY A 36 -5.67 17.44 -10.66
N PRO A 37 -5.24 17.09 -11.90
CA PRO A 37 -4.17 16.12 -12.14
C PRO A 37 -2.78 16.73 -11.92
N ILE A 38 -2.45 16.97 -10.66
CA ILE A 38 -1.20 17.61 -10.26
C ILE A 38 -0.15 16.61 -9.83
N LYS A 39 1.13 16.94 -10.05
CA LYS A 39 2.25 16.18 -9.51
C LYS A 39 2.43 16.51 -8.02
N PRO A 40 2.84 15.57 -7.19
CA PRO A 40 3.29 14.21 -7.52
C PRO A 40 2.17 13.16 -7.58
N PHE A 41 0.93 13.52 -7.30
CA PHE A 41 -0.19 12.57 -7.08
C PHE A 41 -0.51 11.72 -8.31
N VAL A 42 -0.46 12.29 -9.53
CA VAL A 42 -0.71 11.53 -10.76
C VAL A 42 0.33 10.43 -11.01
N ASN A 43 1.54 10.61 -10.52
CA ASN A 43 2.61 9.61 -10.65
C ASN A 43 2.53 8.55 -9.54
N ILE A 44 2.25 8.99 -8.31
CA ILE A 44 2.19 8.10 -7.14
C ILE A 44 1.01 7.14 -7.24
N ILE A 45 -0.15 7.61 -7.69
CA ILE A 45 -1.32 6.73 -7.82
C ILE A 45 -1.05 5.55 -8.77
N GLU A 46 -0.26 5.76 -9.83
CA GLU A 46 0.12 4.68 -10.73
C GLU A 46 1.06 3.68 -10.06
N ALA A 47 1.95 4.15 -9.18
CA ALA A 47 2.80 3.27 -8.39
C ALA A 47 1.96 2.42 -7.42
N GLU A 48 0.98 3.01 -6.74
CA GLU A 48 0.10 2.28 -5.83
C GLU A 48 -0.73 1.21 -6.55
N LYS A 49 -1.22 1.51 -7.75
CA LYS A 49 -1.90 0.52 -8.59
C LYS A 49 -0.99 -0.66 -8.93
N ARG A 50 0.28 -0.41 -9.23
CA ARG A 50 1.26 -1.48 -9.49
C ARG A 50 1.52 -2.34 -8.26
N HIS A 51 1.54 -1.73 -7.06
CA HIS A 51 1.69 -2.46 -5.81
C HIS A 51 0.52 -3.43 -5.58
N ILE A 52 -0.70 -2.95 -5.79
CA ILE A 52 -1.90 -3.80 -5.69
C ILE A 52 -1.81 -4.97 -6.67
N GLN A 53 -1.45 -4.70 -7.93
CA GLN A 53 -1.29 -5.74 -8.95
C GLN A 53 -0.20 -6.75 -8.61
N ALA A 54 0.85 -6.34 -7.93
CA ALA A 54 1.92 -7.22 -7.48
C ALA A 54 1.51 -8.09 -6.28
N LEU A 55 0.63 -7.58 -5.41
CA LEU A 55 0.14 -8.32 -4.24
C LEU A 55 -0.92 -9.36 -4.60
N MET A 56 -1.79 -9.09 -5.56
CA MET A 56 -2.90 -9.99 -5.92
C MET A 56 -2.49 -11.43 -6.22
N PRO A 57 -1.42 -11.71 -7.00
CA PRO A 57 -0.99 -13.09 -7.25
C PRO A 57 -0.62 -13.87 -5.99
N LEU A 58 -0.17 -13.19 -4.94
CA LEU A 58 0.16 -13.83 -3.66
C LEU A 58 -1.11 -14.33 -2.95
N PHE A 59 -2.19 -13.57 -2.99
CA PHE A 59 -3.49 -14.01 -2.46
C PHE A 59 -3.98 -15.27 -3.20
N ILE A 60 -3.84 -15.29 -4.51
CA ILE A 60 -4.23 -16.43 -5.35
C ILE A 60 -3.35 -17.64 -5.01
N ARG A 61 -2.04 -17.45 -4.94
CA ARG A 61 -1.07 -18.51 -4.65
C ARG A 61 -1.34 -19.22 -3.31
N TYR A 62 -1.66 -18.46 -2.29
CA TYR A 62 -1.90 -18.98 -0.95
C TYR A 62 -3.37 -19.24 -0.65
N ASN A 63 -4.24 -19.12 -1.66
CA ASN A 63 -5.67 -19.33 -1.55
C ASN A 63 -6.31 -18.47 -0.44
N ILE A 64 -5.91 -17.22 -0.37
CA ILE A 64 -6.43 -16.22 0.56
C ILE A 64 -7.43 -15.34 -0.18
N PRO A 65 -8.66 -15.14 0.32
CA PRO A 65 -9.61 -14.24 -0.31
C PRO A 65 -9.07 -12.82 -0.39
N ILE A 66 -9.15 -12.21 -1.57
CA ILE A 66 -8.71 -10.82 -1.77
C ILE A 66 -9.74 -9.90 -1.09
N PRO A 67 -9.31 -9.04 -0.14
CA PRO A 67 -10.24 -8.12 0.51
C PRO A 67 -10.89 -7.16 -0.48
N GLU A 68 -12.14 -6.80 -0.23
CA GLU A 68 -12.85 -5.81 -1.00
C GLU A 68 -12.31 -4.40 -0.71
N ASP A 69 -12.24 -3.57 -1.75
CA ASP A 69 -11.82 -2.17 -1.63
C ASP A 69 -13.04 -1.27 -1.39
N ASP A 70 -13.25 -0.87 -0.15
CA ASP A 70 -14.33 0.03 0.27
C ASP A 70 -13.83 1.41 0.72
N TRP A 71 -12.57 1.74 0.41
CA TRP A 71 -11.90 2.91 0.98
C TRP A 71 -12.41 4.25 0.45
N GLU A 72 -12.90 4.31 -0.78
CA GLU A 72 -13.32 5.59 -1.40
C GLU A 72 -14.38 6.31 -0.57
N THR A 73 -15.29 5.57 0.06
CA THR A 73 -16.34 6.12 0.91
C THR A 73 -15.87 6.47 2.33
N ARG A 74 -14.64 6.09 2.68
CA ARG A 74 -14.07 6.26 4.03
C ARG A 74 -13.04 7.39 4.12
N ILE A 75 -12.57 7.89 2.98
CA ILE A 75 -11.54 8.92 2.92
C ILE A 75 -12.18 10.30 2.88
N ILE A 76 -11.65 11.21 3.70
CA ILE A 76 -11.97 12.64 3.65
C ILE A 76 -10.79 13.32 2.96
N PRO A 77 -10.99 13.94 1.78
CA PRO A 77 -9.90 14.61 1.09
C PRO A 77 -9.42 15.82 1.89
N PRO A 78 -8.11 16.14 1.84
CA PRO A 78 -7.56 17.31 2.51
C PRO A 78 -8.13 18.63 1.94
N ASP A 79 -8.03 19.71 2.74
CA ASP A 79 -8.60 21.00 2.38
C ASP A 79 -7.72 21.78 1.41
N SER A 80 -6.42 21.48 1.34
CA SER A 80 -5.46 22.18 0.48
C SER A 80 -4.44 21.23 -0.13
N VAL A 81 -3.77 21.67 -1.19
CA VAL A 81 -2.66 20.95 -1.80
C VAL A 81 -1.51 20.77 -0.82
N GLN A 82 -1.21 21.79 -0.02
CA GLN A 82 -0.16 21.72 1.01
C GLN A 82 -0.46 20.61 2.01
N GLU A 83 -1.67 20.56 2.54
CA GLU A 83 -2.10 19.51 3.46
C GLU A 83 -2.04 18.13 2.81
N ALA A 84 -2.45 18.01 1.55
CA ALA A 84 -2.34 16.78 0.78
C ALA A 84 -0.89 16.28 0.70
N CYS A 85 0.06 17.17 0.44
CA CYS A 85 1.48 16.84 0.40
C CYS A 85 2.02 16.43 1.76
N GLU A 86 1.65 17.10 2.82
CA GLU A 86 2.05 16.76 4.19
C GLU A 86 1.53 15.38 4.60
N GLN A 87 0.27 15.10 4.31
CA GLN A 87 -0.34 13.80 4.55
C GLN A 87 0.32 12.71 3.71
N GLY A 88 0.67 13.02 2.46
CA GLY A 88 1.37 12.10 1.57
C GLY A 88 2.74 11.71 2.11
N VAL A 89 3.55 12.66 2.58
CA VAL A 89 4.85 12.39 3.21
C VAL A 89 4.69 11.46 4.40
N LYS A 90 3.73 11.75 5.28
CA LYS A 90 3.45 10.93 6.45
C LYS A 90 3.03 9.51 6.06
N ALA A 91 2.13 9.39 5.09
CA ALA A 91 1.66 8.10 4.60
C ALA A 91 2.79 7.25 4.01
N GLU A 92 3.70 7.85 3.25
CA GLU A 92 4.86 7.16 2.67
C GLU A 92 5.82 6.64 3.75
N ILE A 93 6.06 7.42 4.80
CA ILE A 93 6.90 6.99 5.92
C ILE A 93 6.24 5.80 6.65
N GLU A 94 4.97 5.91 6.98
CA GLU A 94 4.20 4.85 7.66
C GLU A 94 4.13 3.57 6.82
N ASN A 95 3.92 3.70 5.50
CA ASN A 95 3.92 2.58 4.55
C ASN A 95 5.26 1.84 4.57
N GLY A 96 6.37 2.57 4.53
CA GLY A 96 7.69 1.97 4.57
C GLY A 96 7.98 1.23 5.88
N GLU A 97 7.57 1.78 7.00
CA GLU A 97 7.68 1.13 8.31
C GLU A 97 6.82 -0.14 8.38
N MET A 98 5.60 -0.08 7.84
CA MET A 98 4.71 -1.23 7.71
C MET A 98 5.37 -2.37 6.93
N TYR A 99 5.90 -2.11 5.74
CA TYR A 99 6.53 -3.14 4.92
C TYR A 99 7.76 -3.76 5.60
N GLN A 100 8.56 -2.98 6.31
CA GLN A 100 9.68 -3.52 7.07
C GLN A 100 9.22 -4.49 8.15
N ARG A 101 8.15 -4.15 8.86
CA ARG A 101 7.53 -5.03 9.87
C ARG A 101 6.97 -6.30 9.23
N LEU A 102 6.26 -6.17 8.10
CA LEU A 102 5.68 -7.32 7.38
C LEU A 102 6.77 -8.27 6.85
N LEU A 103 7.89 -7.74 6.38
CA LEU A 103 9.03 -8.55 5.93
C LEU A 103 9.59 -9.41 7.08
N LYS A 104 9.66 -8.87 8.29
CA LYS A 104 10.08 -9.63 9.46
C LYS A 104 9.07 -10.72 9.82
N ALA A 105 7.77 -10.37 9.82
CA ALA A 105 6.69 -11.30 10.15
C ALA A 105 6.57 -12.47 9.16
N THR A 106 6.99 -12.25 7.90
CA THR A 106 6.95 -13.27 6.84
C THR A 106 8.32 -13.88 6.53
N SER A 107 9.26 -13.81 7.46
CA SER A 107 10.65 -14.26 7.26
C SER A 107 10.78 -15.73 6.90
N ASN A 108 9.80 -16.57 7.25
CA ASN A 108 9.78 -18.01 6.94
C ASN A 108 9.31 -18.33 5.51
N TYR A 109 8.82 -17.34 4.76
CA TYR A 109 8.38 -17.52 3.38
C TYR A 109 9.48 -17.03 2.41
N TRP A 110 10.27 -17.99 1.90
CA TRP A 110 11.37 -17.77 0.97
C TRP A 110 10.88 -17.94 -0.47
N ASP A 111 10.00 -17.08 -0.91
CA ASP A 111 9.46 -17.13 -2.26
C ASP A 111 9.27 -15.71 -2.82
N CYS A 112 8.46 -15.60 -3.85
CA CYS A 112 8.12 -14.32 -4.47
C CYS A 112 7.51 -13.30 -3.50
N THR A 113 6.94 -13.76 -2.36
CA THR A 113 6.36 -12.87 -1.34
C THR A 113 7.40 -11.88 -0.83
N LYS A 114 8.59 -12.38 -0.46
CA LYS A 114 9.69 -11.50 -0.02
C LYS A 114 10.12 -10.52 -1.09
N CYS A 115 10.19 -10.98 -2.34
CA CYS A 115 10.56 -10.12 -3.46
C CYS A 115 9.53 -9.02 -3.69
N VAL A 116 8.23 -9.34 -3.62
CA VAL A 116 7.15 -8.36 -3.79
C VAL A 116 7.16 -7.34 -2.67
N LEU A 117 7.26 -7.78 -1.42
CA LEU A 117 7.31 -6.88 -0.26
C LEU A 117 8.58 -6.02 -0.28
N LYS A 118 9.73 -6.56 -0.68
CA LYS A 118 10.96 -5.79 -0.89
C LYS A 118 10.81 -4.75 -1.98
N PHE A 119 10.18 -5.11 -3.09
CA PHE A 119 9.96 -4.19 -4.21
C PHE A 119 9.13 -2.98 -3.75
N ALA A 120 8.07 -3.21 -2.97
CA ALA A 120 7.24 -2.15 -2.40
C ALA A 120 8.03 -1.24 -1.45
N THR A 121 9.05 -1.75 -0.73
CA THR A 121 9.91 -0.94 0.15
C THR A 121 11.01 -0.18 -0.60
N CYS A 122 11.38 -0.61 -1.81
CA CYS A 122 12.49 -0.03 -2.58
C CYS A 122 12.05 1.15 -3.46
N ILE A 123 10.78 1.54 -3.45
CA ILE A 123 10.32 2.67 -4.25
C ILE A 123 10.91 3.97 -3.70
N PRO A 124 11.49 4.81 -4.57
CA PRO A 124 12.07 6.06 -4.11
C PRO A 124 11.03 6.93 -3.41
N ARG A 125 11.22 7.15 -2.12
CA ARG A 125 10.32 7.94 -1.27
C ARG A 125 10.55 9.45 -1.42
N LYS A 126 10.88 9.92 -2.64
CA LYS A 126 11.23 11.32 -2.87
C LYS A 126 10.19 12.18 -3.59
N PRO A 127 8.97 11.72 -3.94
CA PRO A 127 8.06 12.60 -4.69
C PRO A 127 7.55 13.78 -3.87
N PHE A 128 7.56 13.72 -2.54
CA PHE A 128 7.08 14.78 -1.66
C PHE A 128 8.16 15.66 -1.05
N THR A 129 9.45 15.35 -1.26
CA THR A 129 10.56 16.05 -0.59
C THR A 129 11.01 17.33 -1.28
N ARG A 130 10.42 17.67 -2.42
CA ARG A 130 10.67 18.93 -3.13
C ARG A 130 9.35 19.66 -3.37
N LEU A 131 8.98 20.42 -2.39
CA LEU A 131 7.97 21.45 -2.50
C LEU A 131 8.60 22.81 -2.21
#